data_294c3043a4610270a4b201d45bcf11cd
#
_entry.id   294c3043a4610270a4b201d45bcf11cd
#
_cell.length_a   1.000
_cell.length_b   1.000
_cell.length_c   1.000
_cell.angle_alpha   90.00
_cell.angle_beta   90.00
_cell.angle_gamma   90.00
#
_symmetry.space_group_name_H-M   'P 1'
#
loop_
_entity.id
_entity.type
_entity.pdbx_description
1 polymer ?
#
loop_
_entity_poly.entity_id
_entity_poly.type
_entity_poly.pdbx_seq_one_letter_code
_entity_poly.pdbx_strand_id
1 'polypeptide(L)'
;MKEPNFPDNGFLIVASKSKRFYKAAIELAESIKLFDEDAHITVFVSHEEWIRPTDYNQADHIVHWEVPNHIRAKLWALGQTPYKGITCYLDADMQCQHEDVVDMFDQLPDELDLLFTKIRPYNAKVTKLTNTEEMTAHCGMFLYRNNPQTIALMDSWYGEYLNQTERTKEGYINEIGDYPDDVRKWDTFTMWKLLTYSNHGVKWGEDLHVRWNFVNGY
;
A
#
# COMPACT_ATOMS: atom_id res chain seq x y z
N MET A 1 -26.44 8.26 12.43
CA MET A 1 -25.88 8.55 11.10
C MET A 1 -26.01 7.27 10.29
N LYS A 2 -26.39 7.33 9.01
CA LYS A 2 -26.30 6.15 8.14
C LYS A 2 -24.82 5.88 7.93
N GLU A 3 -24.41 4.61 8.02
CA GLU A 3 -23.06 4.22 7.60
C GLU A 3 -22.84 4.67 6.14
N PRO A 4 -21.70 5.22 5.81
CA PRO A 4 -21.40 5.58 4.43
C PRO A 4 -21.50 4.33 3.56
N ASN A 5 -22.19 4.44 2.44
CA ASN A 5 -22.32 3.32 1.49
C ASN A 5 -21.10 3.34 0.58
N PHE A 6 -20.12 2.50 0.87
CA PHE A 6 -18.94 2.34 0.03
C PHE A 6 -19.24 1.43 -1.17
N PRO A 7 -18.70 1.72 -2.36
CA PRO A 7 -18.73 0.80 -3.48
C PRO A 7 -17.90 -0.46 -3.19
N ASP A 8 -18.01 -1.46 -4.07
CA ASP A 8 -17.24 -2.69 -3.88
C ASP A 8 -15.73 -2.44 -4.06
N ASN A 9 -15.36 -1.60 -5.02
CA ASN A 9 -13.95 -1.31 -5.34
C ASN A 9 -13.60 0.15 -5.08
N GLY A 10 -12.34 0.44 -4.75
CA GLY A 10 -11.87 1.81 -4.62
C GLY A 10 -10.38 1.95 -4.32
N PHE A 11 -9.93 3.19 -4.37
CA PHE A 11 -8.55 3.58 -4.13
C PHE A 11 -8.34 3.94 -2.66
N LEU A 12 -7.23 3.47 -2.10
CA LEU A 12 -6.84 3.75 -0.73
C LEU A 12 -5.47 4.43 -0.72
N ILE A 13 -5.41 5.62 -0.15
CA ILE A 13 -4.21 6.44 -0.03
C ILE A 13 -3.97 6.73 1.45
N VAL A 14 -2.72 6.70 1.90
CA VAL A 14 -2.39 6.94 3.32
C VAL A 14 -1.37 8.05 3.45
N ALA A 15 -1.72 9.07 4.23
CA ALA A 15 -0.90 10.24 4.50
C ALA A 15 -0.72 10.46 6.00
N SER A 16 0.48 10.21 6.51
CA SER A 16 0.78 10.36 7.92
C SER A 16 2.10 11.09 8.15
N LYS A 17 2.36 11.48 9.40
CA LYS A 17 3.60 12.09 9.88
C LYS A 17 3.94 13.48 9.31
N SER A 18 3.48 13.85 8.11
CA SER A 18 3.82 15.13 7.48
C SER A 18 2.68 15.68 6.65
N LYS A 19 2.35 16.97 6.83
CA LYS A 19 1.38 17.68 6.00
C LYS A 19 1.74 17.65 4.50
N ARG A 20 3.04 17.49 4.17
CA ARG A 20 3.50 17.34 2.79
C ARG A 20 2.93 16.06 2.16
N PHE A 21 2.92 14.93 2.89
CA PHE A 21 2.33 13.69 2.39
C PHE A 21 0.82 13.82 2.24
N TYR A 22 0.15 14.55 3.15
CA TYR A 22 -1.28 14.80 3.00
C TYR A 22 -1.59 15.61 1.73
N LYS A 23 -0.83 16.68 1.46
CA LYS A 23 -0.99 17.44 0.22
C LYS A 23 -0.78 16.56 -1.02
N ALA A 24 0.28 15.74 -1.03
CA ALA A 24 0.56 14.82 -2.12
C ALA A 24 -0.58 13.80 -2.32
N ALA A 25 -1.18 13.29 -1.23
CA ALA A 25 -2.33 12.39 -1.30
C ALA A 25 -3.55 13.04 -1.96
N ILE A 26 -3.83 14.30 -1.65
CA ILE A 26 -4.94 15.05 -2.30
C ILE A 26 -4.62 15.35 -3.77
N GLU A 27 -3.38 15.72 -4.10
CA GLU A 27 -2.93 15.90 -5.49
C GLU A 27 -3.01 14.59 -6.30
N LEU A 28 -2.68 13.44 -5.67
CA LEU A 28 -2.88 12.13 -6.28
C LEU A 28 -4.37 11.83 -6.52
N ALA A 29 -5.22 12.06 -5.52
CA ALA A 29 -6.66 11.89 -5.66
C ALA A 29 -7.24 12.77 -6.77
N GLU A 30 -6.84 14.03 -6.85
CA GLU A 30 -7.20 14.94 -7.94
C GLU A 30 -6.75 14.39 -9.30
N SER A 31 -5.52 13.88 -9.41
CA SER A 31 -5.00 13.33 -10.66
C SER A 31 -5.76 12.07 -11.12
N ILE A 32 -6.27 11.26 -10.20
CA ILE A 32 -7.15 10.12 -10.54
C ILE A 32 -8.50 10.63 -11.06
N LYS A 33 -9.13 11.56 -10.33
CA LYS A 33 -10.43 12.14 -10.71
C LYS A 33 -10.41 12.88 -12.05
N LEU A 34 -9.26 13.34 -12.51
CA LEU A 34 -9.13 13.95 -13.85
C LEU A 34 -9.37 12.94 -15.00
N PHE A 35 -9.10 11.67 -14.78
CA PHE A 35 -9.27 10.60 -15.78
C PHE A 35 -10.47 9.71 -15.49
N ASP A 36 -10.86 9.59 -14.24
CA ASP A 36 -11.99 8.79 -13.76
C ASP A 36 -12.73 9.59 -12.67
N GLU A 37 -13.74 10.39 -13.08
CA GLU A 37 -14.53 11.20 -12.15
C GLU A 37 -15.35 10.36 -11.16
N ASP A 38 -15.69 9.13 -11.54
CA ASP A 38 -16.45 8.17 -10.72
C ASP A 38 -15.56 7.34 -9.80
N ALA A 39 -14.22 7.45 -9.91
CA ALA A 39 -13.29 6.76 -9.03
C ALA A 39 -13.61 7.06 -7.55
N HIS A 40 -13.77 6.02 -6.74
CA HIS A 40 -14.01 6.20 -5.31
C HIS A 40 -12.69 6.15 -4.54
N ILE A 41 -12.38 7.23 -3.81
CA ILE A 41 -11.09 7.44 -3.16
C ILE A 41 -11.26 7.65 -1.66
N THR A 42 -10.60 6.82 -0.85
CA THR A 42 -10.48 6.99 0.60
C THR A 42 -9.06 7.40 0.96
N VAL A 43 -8.91 8.52 1.68
CA VAL A 43 -7.63 8.99 2.21
C VAL A 43 -7.60 8.82 3.72
N PHE A 44 -6.64 8.04 4.23
CA PHE A 44 -6.35 7.97 5.66
C PHE A 44 -5.30 9.01 6.02
N VAL A 45 -5.57 9.83 7.05
CA VAL A 45 -4.69 10.91 7.48
C VAL A 45 -4.51 10.92 8.99
N SER A 46 -3.30 11.08 9.49
CA SER A 46 -3.01 11.03 10.93
C SER A 46 -3.35 12.30 11.71
N HIS A 47 -3.73 13.40 11.03
CA HIS A 47 -3.96 14.70 11.64
C HIS A 47 -5.17 15.40 11.01
N GLU A 48 -6.25 15.56 11.79
CA GLU A 48 -7.49 16.24 11.36
C GLU A 48 -7.26 17.69 10.93
N GLU A 49 -6.37 18.40 11.60
CA GLU A 49 -6.07 19.81 11.32
C GLU A 49 -5.43 20.07 9.94
N TRP A 50 -5.06 19.04 9.21
CA TRP A 50 -4.58 19.19 7.83
C TRP A 50 -5.71 19.23 6.81
N ILE A 51 -6.89 18.69 7.17
CA ILE A 51 -8.04 18.53 6.29
C ILE A 51 -8.69 19.90 6.02
N ARG A 52 -8.94 20.18 4.75
CA ARG A 52 -9.70 21.36 4.31
C ARG A 52 -11.05 20.91 3.75
N PRO A 53 -12.12 21.70 3.88
CA PRO A 53 -13.43 21.37 3.29
C PRO A 53 -13.37 21.10 1.78
N THR A 54 -12.46 21.75 1.06
CA THR A 54 -12.27 21.58 -0.40
C THR A 54 -11.65 20.23 -0.75
N ASP A 55 -11.00 19.54 0.16
CA ASP A 55 -10.32 18.27 -0.10
C ASP A 55 -11.33 17.15 -0.38
N TYR A 56 -12.57 17.29 0.11
CA TYR A 56 -13.70 16.40 -0.18
C TYR A 56 -14.23 16.50 -1.64
N ASN A 57 -13.69 17.41 -2.44
CA ASN A 57 -13.93 17.41 -3.87
C ASN A 57 -13.08 16.37 -4.62
N GLN A 58 -11.95 15.95 -4.03
CA GLN A 58 -11.01 15.01 -4.61
C GLN A 58 -11.08 13.62 -3.96
N ALA A 59 -11.32 13.58 -2.65
CA ALA A 59 -11.44 12.34 -1.89
C ALA A 59 -12.87 12.17 -1.38
N ASP A 60 -13.50 11.05 -1.71
CA ASP A 60 -14.87 10.74 -1.29
C ASP A 60 -14.98 10.52 0.22
N HIS A 61 -13.93 9.98 0.81
CA HIS A 61 -13.79 9.82 2.25
C HIS A 61 -12.41 10.21 2.74
N ILE A 62 -12.36 10.95 3.86
CA ILE A 62 -11.13 11.26 4.59
C ILE A 62 -11.30 10.74 6.02
N VAL A 63 -10.50 9.74 6.36
CA VAL A 63 -10.51 9.05 7.67
C VAL A 63 -9.35 9.56 8.49
N HIS A 64 -9.62 10.11 9.69
CA HIS A 64 -8.56 10.67 10.55
C HIS A 64 -8.51 10.07 11.97
N TRP A 65 -9.53 9.32 12.36
CA TRP A 65 -9.57 8.67 13.68
C TRP A 65 -8.70 7.40 13.69
N GLU A 66 -7.94 7.23 14.77
CA GLU A 66 -7.08 6.08 15.03
C GLU A 66 -5.94 5.83 14.02
N VAL A 67 -5.75 6.71 13.02
CA VAL A 67 -4.65 6.59 12.06
C VAL A 67 -3.31 6.82 12.77
N PRO A 68 -2.39 5.86 12.78
CA PRO A 68 -1.11 6.01 13.45
C PRO A 68 -0.29 7.18 12.87
N ASN A 69 0.27 8.03 13.73
CA ASN A 69 1.19 9.08 13.29
C ASN A 69 2.60 8.50 13.04
N HIS A 70 2.73 7.65 12.05
CA HIS A 70 3.94 6.92 11.72
C HIS A 70 4.14 6.85 10.21
N ILE A 71 5.39 6.88 9.72
CA ILE A 71 5.72 6.82 8.28
C ILE A 71 5.16 5.58 7.57
N ARG A 72 4.87 4.50 8.30
CA ARG A 72 4.29 3.25 7.81
C ARG A 72 2.84 3.04 8.28
N ALA A 73 2.11 4.13 8.53
CA ALA A 73 0.68 4.06 8.88
C ALA A 73 -0.15 3.28 7.84
N LYS A 74 0.33 3.21 6.59
CA LYS A 74 -0.28 2.40 5.53
C LYS A 74 -0.50 0.95 5.96
N LEU A 75 0.45 0.35 6.67
CA LEU A 75 0.36 -1.05 7.06
C LEU A 75 -0.83 -1.32 8.01
N TRP A 76 -1.17 -0.36 8.85
CA TRP A 76 -2.39 -0.39 9.66
C TRP A 76 -3.64 -0.14 8.81
N ALA A 77 -3.60 0.87 7.93
CA ALA A 77 -4.76 1.29 7.14
C ALA A 77 -5.22 0.23 6.12
N LEU A 78 -4.30 -0.61 5.62
CA LEU A 78 -4.63 -1.68 4.67
C LEU A 78 -5.63 -2.70 5.24
N GLY A 79 -5.51 -3.05 6.52
CA GLY A 79 -6.48 -3.89 7.22
C GLY A 79 -7.82 -3.20 7.51
N GLN A 80 -7.89 -1.87 7.34
CA GLN A 80 -9.08 -1.05 7.60
C GLN A 80 -9.79 -0.60 6.31
N THR A 81 -9.51 -1.24 5.17
CA THR A 81 -10.15 -0.86 3.91
C THR A 81 -11.68 -0.86 4.03
N PRO A 82 -12.37 0.20 3.56
CA PRO A 82 -13.82 0.25 3.58
C PRO A 82 -14.48 -0.51 2.42
N TYR A 83 -13.71 -0.92 1.41
CA TYR A 83 -14.19 -1.57 0.20
C TYR A 83 -14.43 -3.06 0.41
N LYS A 84 -15.54 -3.58 -0.11
CA LYS A 84 -15.92 -4.99 0.07
C LYS A 84 -15.30 -5.92 -0.97
N GLY A 85 -14.94 -5.39 -2.14
CA GLY A 85 -14.35 -6.11 -3.25
C GLY A 85 -12.84 -5.89 -3.33
N ILE A 86 -12.39 -5.06 -4.29
CA ILE A 86 -10.98 -4.83 -4.57
C ILE A 86 -10.56 -3.44 -4.08
N THR A 87 -9.47 -3.39 -3.33
CA THR A 87 -8.79 -2.16 -2.96
C THR A 87 -7.52 -2.00 -3.80
N CYS A 88 -7.36 -0.84 -4.44
CA CYS A 88 -6.10 -0.40 -5.03
C CYS A 88 -5.39 0.51 -4.03
N TYR A 89 -4.31 0.02 -3.44
CA TYR A 89 -3.46 0.84 -2.58
C TYR A 89 -2.46 1.64 -3.42
N LEU A 90 -2.26 2.93 -3.07
CA LEU A 90 -1.30 3.84 -3.70
C LEU A 90 -0.50 4.60 -2.63
N ASP A 91 0.84 4.64 -2.77
CA ASP A 91 1.67 5.56 -1.98
C ASP A 91 1.31 7.01 -2.33
N ALA A 92 1.25 7.89 -1.33
CA ALA A 92 0.77 9.27 -1.47
C ALA A 92 1.61 10.17 -2.41
N ASP A 93 2.85 9.78 -2.69
CA ASP A 93 3.77 10.51 -3.57
C ASP A 93 3.74 10.04 -5.04
N MET A 94 2.67 9.33 -5.41
CA MET A 94 2.38 8.93 -6.78
C MET A 94 1.54 9.99 -7.51
N GLN A 95 1.37 9.82 -8.82
CA GLN A 95 0.48 10.63 -9.66
C GLN A 95 -0.12 9.78 -10.77
N CYS A 96 -1.42 9.89 -10.98
CA CYS A 96 -2.08 9.31 -12.15
C CYS A 96 -1.77 10.16 -13.38
N GLN A 97 -1.38 9.51 -14.50
CA GLN A 97 -0.98 10.17 -15.73
C GLN A 97 -1.71 9.67 -16.98
N HIS A 98 -2.63 8.71 -16.82
CA HIS A 98 -3.27 8.08 -17.97
C HIS A 98 -4.69 7.64 -17.66
N GLU A 99 -5.56 7.67 -18.67
CA GLU A 99 -6.97 7.26 -18.62
C GLU A 99 -7.17 5.76 -18.31
N ASP A 100 -6.16 4.92 -18.52
CA ASP A 100 -6.23 3.49 -18.18
C ASP A 100 -6.57 3.23 -16.71
N VAL A 101 -6.52 4.24 -15.84
CA VAL A 101 -6.88 4.12 -14.41
C VAL A 101 -8.31 3.61 -14.22
N VAL A 102 -9.20 3.83 -15.18
CA VAL A 102 -10.58 3.32 -15.17
C VAL A 102 -10.65 1.78 -15.17
N ASP A 103 -9.62 1.12 -15.76
CA ASP A 103 -9.53 -0.35 -15.88
C ASP A 103 -8.65 -0.96 -14.76
N MET A 104 -8.32 -0.17 -13.72
CA MET A 104 -7.38 -0.59 -12.68
C MET A 104 -7.82 -1.87 -11.96
N PHE A 105 -9.09 -1.96 -11.61
CA PHE A 105 -9.61 -3.09 -10.84
C PHE A 105 -9.70 -4.38 -11.67
N ASP A 106 -9.79 -4.28 -12.99
CA ASP A 106 -9.79 -5.40 -13.92
C ASP A 106 -8.40 -6.05 -14.07
N GLN A 107 -7.36 -5.39 -13.54
CA GLN A 107 -6.00 -5.94 -13.56
C GLN A 107 -5.80 -7.08 -12.55
N LEU A 108 -6.67 -7.23 -11.53
CA LEU A 108 -6.57 -8.31 -10.55
C LEU A 108 -7.32 -9.55 -11.05
N PRO A 109 -6.63 -10.61 -11.51
CA PRO A 109 -7.25 -11.83 -11.97
C PRO A 109 -8.11 -12.49 -10.89
N ASP A 110 -9.17 -13.19 -11.31
CA ASP A 110 -10.12 -13.82 -10.36
C ASP A 110 -9.47 -14.88 -9.47
N GLU A 111 -8.44 -15.54 -9.95
CA GLU A 111 -7.67 -16.54 -9.21
C GLU A 111 -6.69 -15.98 -8.18
N LEU A 112 -6.43 -14.66 -8.19
CA LEU A 112 -5.52 -14.00 -7.26
C LEU A 112 -6.28 -13.17 -6.21
N ASP A 113 -5.74 -13.15 -5.01
CA ASP A 113 -6.18 -12.30 -3.91
C ASP A 113 -5.39 -11.01 -3.82
N LEU A 114 -4.15 -11.00 -4.35
CA LEU A 114 -3.20 -9.91 -4.21
C LEU A 114 -2.29 -9.84 -5.44
N LEU A 115 -2.11 -8.63 -5.99
CA LEU A 115 -1.29 -8.41 -7.17
C LEU A 115 -0.39 -7.19 -7.00
N PHE A 116 0.91 -7.40 -7.01
CA PHE A 116 1.93 -6.37 -6.92
C PHE A 116 2.48 -5.94 -8.28
N THR A 117 3.05 -4.73 -8.34
CA THR A 117 4.03 -4.39 -9.37
C THR A 117 5.40 -4.97 -9.00
N LYS A 118 6.22 -5.30 -10.00
CA LYS A 118 7.60 -5.72 -9.76
C LYS A 118 8.48 -4.58 -9.25
N ILE A 119 9.41 -4.91 -8.38
CA ILE A 119 10.50 -4.01 -7.97
C ILE A 119 11.31 -3.58 -9.22
N ARG A 120 11.63 -2.31 -9.27
CA ARG A 120 12.42 -1.73 -10.36
C ARG A 120 13.90 -2.13 -10.29
N PRO A 121 14.62 -2.09 -11.45
CA PRO A 121 16.02 -2.47 -11.50
C PRO A 121 16.94 -1.75 -10.51
N TYR A 122 16.66 -0.49 -10.17
CA TYR A 122 17.49 0.23 -9.20
C TYR A 122 17.31 -0.27 -7.75
N ASN A 123 16.15 -0.84 -7.43
CA ASN A 123 15.89 -1.52 -6.17
C ASN A 123 16.43 -2.96 -6.17
N ALA A 124 16.85 -3.48 -7.32
CA ALA A 124 17.40 -4.82 -7.45
C ALA A 124 18.68 -5.06 -6.63
N LYS A 125 19.35 -3.99 -6.18
CA LYS A 125 20.44 -4.12 -5.20
C LYS A 125 19.98 -4.76 -3.90
N VAL A 126 18.73 -4.54 -3.51
CA VAL A 126 18.10 -5.10 -2.31
C VAL A 126 17.78 -6.58 -2.51
N THR A 127 17.31 -6.96 -3.70
CA THR A 127 16.95 -8.34 -4.02
C THR A 127 18.14 -9.30 -4.08
N LYS A 128 19.36 -8.77 -4.23
CA LYS A 128 20.61 -9.53 -4.25
C LYS A 128 21.25 -9.77 -2.89
N LEU A 129 20.60 -9.33 -1.81
CA LEU A 129 21.11 -9.53 -0.45
C LEU A 129 21.00 -10.97 0.02
N THR A 130 20.25 -11.81 -0.70
CA THR A 130 20.18 -13.26 -0.49
C THR A 130 20.58 -13.99 -1.75
N ASN A 131 21.30 -15.11 -1.61
CA ASN A 131 21.69 -15.93 -2.74
C ASN A 131 20.55 -16.79 -3.31
N THR A 132 19.38 -16.82 -2.69
CA THR A 132 18.35 -17.83 -2.95
C THR A 132 16.98 -17.30 -3.28
N GLU A 133 16.62 -16.08 -2.83
CA GLU A 133 15.27 -15.57 -2.99
C GLU A 133 15.28 -14.04 -3.22
N GLU A 134 14.44 -13.59 -4.14
CA GLU A 134 14.38 -12.19 -4.53
C GLU A 134 13.15 -11.51 -3.96
N MET A 135 13.32 -10.34 -3.36
CA MET A 135 12.21 -9.44 -3.01
C MET A 135 11.75 -8.74 -4.28
N THR A 136 10.77 -9.30 -4.95
CA THR A 136 10.32 -8.82 -6.25
C THR A 136 9.06 -7.96 -6.20
N ALA A 137 8.22 -8.16 -5.19
CA ALA A 137 6.98 -7.40 -5.00
C ALA A 137 7.25 -5.96 -4.53
N HIS A 138 6.73 -4.96 -5.23
CA HIS A 138 6.85 -3.55 -4.85
C HIS A 138 5.59 -3.08 -4.10
N CYS A 139 5.77 -2.60 -2.88
CA CYS A 139 4.67 -2.25 -1.97
C CYS A 139 4.21 -0.77 -2.05
N GLY A 140 4.58 -0.05 -3.10
CA GLY A 140 4.12 1.33 -3.33
C GLY A 140 2.77 1.41 -4.03
N MET A 141 2.44 0.37 -4.81
CA MET A 141 1.16 0.20 -5.48
C MET A 141 0.85 -1.27 -5.63
N PHE A 142 -0.37 -1.68 -5.25
CA PHE A 142 -0.86 -3.03 -5.44
C PHE A 142 -2.38 -3.12 -5.30
N LEU A 143 -2.94 -4.19 -5.83
CA LEU A 143 -4.36 -4.55 -5.74
C LEU A 143 -4.54 -5.69 -4.76
N TYR A 144 -5.61 -5.66 -3.96
CA TYR A 144 -5.98 -6.77 -3.11
C TYR A 144 -7.49 -6.91 -2.92
N ARG A 145 -7.96 -8.16 -2.80
CA ARG A 145 -9.36 -8.47 -2.48
C ARG A 145 -9.59 -8.38 -0.98
N ASN A 146 -10.71 -7.80 -0.60
CA ASN A 146 -11.14 -7.79 0.79
C ASN A 146 -11.79 -9.14 1.15
N ASN A 147 -10.97 -10.11 1.48
CA ASN A 147 -11.40 -11.39 2.02
C ASN A 147 -10.67 -11.69 3.35
N PRO A 148 -11.16 -12.62 4.17
CA PRO A 148 -10.59 -12.87 5.50
C PRO A 148 -9.10 -13.21 5.48
N GLN A 149 -8.62 -13.93 4.47
CA GLN A 149 -7.21 -14.33 4.37
C GLN A 149 -6.31 -13.12 4.06
N THR A 150 -6.74 -12.28 3.12
CA THR A 150 -5.99 -11.09 2.74
C THR A 150 -5.96 -10.06 3.86
N ILE A 151 -7.09 -9.84 4.54
CA ILE A 151 -7.12 -8.91 5.69
C ILE A 151 -6.23 -9.44 6.83
N ALA A 152 -6.27 -10.74 7.12
CA ALA A 152 -5.38 -11.33 8.11
C ALA A 152 -3.89 -11.20 7.73
N LEU A 153 -3.56 -11.27 6.43
CA LEU A 153 -2.20 -10.99 5.93
C LEU A 153 -1.81 -9.53 6.17
N MET A 154 -2.71 -8.56 5.88
CA MET A 154 -2.44 -7.13 6.11
C MET A 154 -2.21 -6.83 7.60
N ASP A 155 -3.03 -7.39 8.48
CA ASP A 155 -2.85 -7.26 9.93
C ASP A 155 -1.53 -7.91 10.40
N SER A 156 -1.20 -9.07 9.85
CA SER A 156 0.07 -9.76 10.12
C SER A 156 1.27 -8.93 9.62
N TRP A 157 1.13 -8.25 8.48
CA TRP A 157 2.17 -7.37 7.93
C TRP A 157 2.47 -6.21 8.88
N TYR A 158 1.44 -5.57 9.40
CA TYR A 158 1.64 -4.49 10.39
C TYR A 158 2.33 -5.00 11.65
N GLY A 159 1.86 -6.10 12.22
CA GLY A 159 2.45 -6.72 13.41
C GLY A 159 3.91 -7.15 13.19
N GLU A 160 4.20 -7.80 12.06
CA GLU A 160 5.56 -8.23 11.72
C GLU A 160 6.51 -7.05 11.49
N TYR A 161 6.02 -5.98 10.85
CA TYR A 161 6.81 -4.76 10.67
C TYR A 161 7.20 -4.14 12.02
N LEU A 162 6.27 -4.02 12.97
CA LEU A 162 6.55 -3.49 14.30
C LEU A 162 7.57 -4.36 15.04
N ASN A 163 7.36 -5.67 15.03
CA ASN A 163 8.26 -6.64 15.65
C ASN A 163 9.68 -6.58 15.04
N GLN A 164 9.77 -6.57 13.71
CA GLN A 164 11.05 -6.48 13.00
C GLN A 164 11.80 -5.17 13.29
N THR A 165 11.08 -4.06 13.41
CA THR A 165 11.67 -2.75 13.69
C THR A 165 12.21 -2.69 15.12
N GLU A 166 11.50 -3.23 16.11
CA GLU A 166 11.98 -3.32 17.50
C GLU A 166 13.21 -4.23 17.61
N ARG A 167 13.15 -5.41 17.01
CA ARG A 167 14.29 -6.35 16.98
C ARG A 167 15.53 -5.74 16.31
N THR A 168 15.35 -4.95 15.25
CA THR A 168 16.46 -4.25 14.60
C THR A 168 17.12 -3.22 15.53
N LYS A 169 16.33 -2.48 16.34
CA LYS A 169 16.87 -1.54 17.35
C LYS A 169 17.69 -2.24 18.42
N GLU A 170 17.32 -3.45 18.78
CA GLU A 170 17.99 -4.28 19.78
C GLU A 170 19.21 -5.03 19.20
N GLY A 171 19.53 -4.85 17.92
CA GLY A 171 20.61 -5.58 17.25
C GLY A 171 20.29 -7.03 16.93
N TYR A 172 19.01 -7.37 16.82
CA TYR A 172 18.56 -8.71 16.48
C TYR A 172 18.96 -9.13 15.06
N ILE A 173 19.61 -10.26 14.92
CA ILE A 173 19.91 -10.89 13.63
C ILE A 173 18.69 -11.72 13.21
N ASN A 174 18.21 -11.51 11.99
CA ASN A 174 17.06 -12.23 11.47
C ASN A 174 17.40 -13.71 11.21
N GLU A 175 16.52 -14.61 11.60
CA GLU A 175 16.61 -16.06 11.36
C GLU A 175 16.67 -16.41 9.87
N ILE A 176 16.15 -15.54 9.00
CA ILE A 176 16.10 -15.73 7.53
C ILE A 176 17.42 -15.35 6.86
N GLY A 177 18.28 -14.61 7.54
CA GLY A 177 19.57 -14.19 7.00
C GLY A 177 20.09 -12.92 7.62
N ASP A 178 21.32 -12.56 7.29
CA ASP A 178 21.96 -11.34 7.76
C ASP A 178 21.68 -10.19 6.76
N TYR A 179 20.67 -9.39 7.06
CA TYR A 179 20.29 -8.23 6.26
C TYR A 179 20.76 -6.95 6.94
N PRO A 180 21.19 -5.94 6.15
CA PRO A 180 21.47 -4.61 6.68
C PRO A 180 20.28 -4.03 7.44
N ASP A 181 20.53 -3.29 8.51
CA ASP A 181 19.50 -2.70 9.38
C ASP A 181 18.54 -1.76 8.66
N ASP A 182 18.99 -1.05 7.64
CA ASP A 182 18.15 -0.17 6.83
C ASP A 182 17.12 -0.96 6.02
N VAL A 183 17.48 -2.11 5.45
CA VAL A 183 16.59 -3.01 4.71
C VAL A 183 15.51 -3.58 5.62
N ARG A 184 15.86 -3.95 6.84
CA ARG A 184 14.91 -4.48 7.84
C ARG A 184 13.83 -3.48 8.23
N LYS A 185 14.05 -2.18 8.01
CA LYS A 185 13.07 -1.12 8.26
C LYS A 185 12.12 -0.89 7.08
N TRP A 186 12.29 -1.63 5.98
CA TRP A 186 11.42 -1.51 4.83
C TRP A 186 10.17 -2.37 4.99
N ASP A 187 9.05 -1.80 4.63
CA ASP A 187 7.77 -2.52 4.57
C ASP A 187 7.80 -3.65 3.53
N THR A 188 8.44 -3.43 2.40
CA THR A 188 8.66 -4.45 1.35
C THR A 188 9.38 -5.68 1.91
N PHE A 189 10.36 -5.52 2.79
CA PHE A 189 11.08 -6.63 3.41
C PHE A 189 10.15 -7.51 4.26
N THR A 190 9.32 -6.90 5.10
CA THR A 190 8.41 -7.66 5.95
C THR A 190 7.29 -8.33 5.14
N MET A 191 6.79 -7.71 4.07
CA MET A 191 5.83 -8.36 3.17
C MET A 191 6.46 -9.56 2.44
N TRP A 192 7.65 -9.39 1.84
CA TRP A 192 8.38 -10.49 1.22
C TRP A 192 8.58 -11.67 2.18
N LYS A 193 8.98 -11.39 3.42
CA LYS A 193 9.15 -12.40 4.45
C LYS A 193 7.85 -13.16 4.73
N LEU A 194 6.72 -12.47 4.85
CA LEU A 194 5.41 -13.08 5.06
C LEU A 194 4.99 -13.94 3.86
N LEU A 195 5.13 -13.42 2.64
CA LEU A 195 4.75 -14.13 1.42
C LEU A 195 5.57 -15.39 1.20
N THR A 196 6.85 -15.37 1.57
CA THR A 196 7.78 -16.48 1.33
C THR A 196 7.75 -17.55 2.43
N TYR A 197 7.66 -17.13 3.70
CA TYR A 197 7.89 -18.05 4.83
C TYR A 197 6.67 -18.30 5.71
N SER A 198 5.53 -17.62 5.47
CA SER A 198 4.31 -17.82 6.25
C SER A 198 3.25 -18.57 5.46
N ASN A 199 2.49 -19.41 6.13
CA ASN A 199 1.31 -20.06 5.54
C ASN A 199 0.09 -19.16 5.70
N HIS A 200 0.00 -18.10 4.87
CA HIS A 200 -1.07 -17.11 4.91
C HIS A 200 -2.31 -17.47 4.08
N GLY A 201 -2.21 -18.49 3.20
CA GLY A 201 -3.33 -18.93 2.36
C GLY A 201 -3.77 -17.97 1.24
N VAL A 202 -3.08 -16.81 1.09
CA VAL A 202 -3.36 -15.80 0.06
C VAL A 202 -2.69 -16.20 -1.25
N LYS A 203 -3.44 -16.14 -2.34
CA LYS A 203 -2.90 -16.33 -3.70
C LYS A 203 -2.43 -14.99 -4.23
N TRP A 204 -1.16 -14.88 -4.53
CA TRP A 204 -0.58 -13.62 -4.95
C TRP A 204 0.25 -13.73 -6.23
N GLY A 205 0.42 -12.58 -6.92
CA GLY A 205 1.23 -12.42 -8.10
C GLY A 205 1.99 -11.10 -8.10
N GLU A 206 2.93 -10.95 -9.03
CA GLU A 206 3.76 -9.74 -9.19
C GLU A 206 3.81 -9.25 -10.64
N ASP A 207 2.82 -9.64 -11.43
CA ASP A 207 2.80 -9.34 -12.87
C ASP A 207 1.98 -8.08 -13.22
N LEU A 208 1.58 -7.28 -12.22
CA LEU A 208 0.99 -5.97 -12.50
C LEU A 208 2.01 -5.13 -13.26
N HIS A 209 1.63 -4.72 -14.49
CA HIS A 209 2.55 -4.09 -15.42
C HIS A 209 3.17 -2.82 -14.81
N VAL A 210 4.47 -2.62 -15.04
CA VAL A 210 5.26 -1.51 -14.47
C VAL A 210 4.71 -0.11 -14.82
N ARG A 211 3.92 0.03 -15.90
CA ARG A 211 3.25 1.28 -16.27
C ARG A 211 2.36 1.84 -15.14
N TRP A 212 1.82 0.98 -14.31
CA TRP A 212 0.97 1.35 -13.19
C TRP A 212 1.74 1.93 -11.99
N ASN A 213 3.03 1.71 -11.95
CA ASN A 213 3.90 2.21 -10.88
C ASN A 213 5.16 2.85 -11.47
N PHE A 214 4.97 3.72 -12.46
CA PHE A 214 6.07 4.42 -13.12
C PHE A 214 6.36 5.74 -12.39
N VAL A 215 7.57 5.87 -11.83
CA VAL A 215 8.11 7.13 -11.32
C VAL A 215 9.02 7.73 -12.38
N ASN A 216 8.66 8.91 -12.90
CA ASN A 216 9.53 9.64 -13.80
C ASN A 216 10.80 10.11 -13.05
N GLY A 217 11.94 9.77 -13.58
CA GLY A 217 13.14 10.56 -13.36
C GLY A 217 14.06 10.12 -12.20
N TYR A 218 14.37 8.85 -12.10
CA TYR A 218 15.60 8.42 -11.42
C TYR A 218 16.32 7.37 -12.24
#